data_3dbadb4c55ce5559d91a18fec51472af
#
_entry.id   3dbadb4c55ce5559d91a18fec51472af
#
_cell.length_a   1.000
_cell.length_b   1.000
_cell.length_c   1.000
_cell.angle_alpha   90.00
_cell.angle_beta   90.00
_cell.angle_gamma   90.00
#
_symmetry.space_group_name_H-M   'P 1'
#
loop_
_entity.id
_entity.type
_entity.pdbx_description
1 polymer ?
#
loop_
_entity_poly.entity_id
_entity_poly.type
_entity_poly.pdbx_seq_one_letter_code
_entity_poly.pdbx_strand_id
1 'polypeptide(L)'
;LSITDIMENAFVTRSAVRRFCNRVGFDSFSDFKARMTTAAYPSDLNHRDLELSIDGYRATLDSGISNTFEKLHQAVRTEDIVELAQDMHARTHVVLVCAGNTTGVLERFQQELFYVNKFVQLTTDTYRERLQHAAWNPDSLLVVVSASGVFARESAEWLREIDAEKRLVTACPSFDGQDIYDR
;
A
#
# COMPACT_ATOMS: atom_id res chain seq x y z
N LEU A 1 -3.98 -23.26 13.93
CA LEU A 1 -2.89 -23.69 13.05
C LEU A 1 -1.61 -23.82 13.87
N SER A 2 -0.96 -24.98 13.89
CA SER A 2 0.33 -25.21 14.54
C SER A 2 1.47 -25.12 13.52
N ILE A 3 2.71 -25.05 14.01
CA ILE A 3 3.88 -25.12 13.12
C ILE A 3 3.97 -26.46 12.38
N THR A 4 3.50 -27.53 13.05
CA THR A 4 3.44 -28.88 12.48
C THR A 4 2.45 -28.94 11.32
N ASP A 5 1.27 -28.33 11.47
CA ASP A 5 0.26 -28.27 10.39
C ASP A 5 0.82 -27.56 9.14
N ILE A 6 1.63 -26.51 9.33
CA ILE A 6 2.27 -25.82 8.20
C ILE A 6 3.34 -26.69 7.55
N MET A 7 4.16 -27.36 8.35
CA MET A 7 5.20 -28.24 7.83
C MET A 7 4.60 -29.37 6.98
N GLU A 8 3.52 -29.96 7.44
CA GLU A 8 2.85 -31.06 6.75
C GLU A 8 2.11 -30.59 5.48
N ASN A 9 1.36 -29.50 5.58
CA ASN A 9 0.57 -29.02 4.44
C ASN A 9 1.38 -28.32 3.36
N ALA A 10 2.48 -27.65 3.74
CA ALA A 10 3.35 -26.94 2.79
C ALA A 10 4.60 -27.75 2.40
N PHE A 11 4.77 -28.98 2.92
CA PHE A 11 5.95 -29.84 2.69
C PHE A 11 7.28 -29.12 2.97
N VAL A 12 7.33 -28.33 4.06
CA VAL A 12 8.51 -27.54 4.42
C VAL A 12 9.09 -27.95 5.76
N THR A 13 10.37 -27.70 5.97
CA THR A 13 11.03 -27.97 7.25
C THR A 13 10.74 -26.87 8.27
N ARG A 14 10.87 -27.20 9.57
CA ARG A 14 10.76 -26.24 10.67
C ARG A 14 11.72 -25.05 10.50
N SER A 15 12.92 -25.31 9.99
CA SER A 15 13.92 -24.28 9.72
C SER A 15 13.46 -23.32 8.59
N ALA A 16 12.75 -23.84 7.59
CA ALA A 16 12.20 -23.02 6.50
C ALA A 16 11.09 -22.09 7.03
N VAL A 17 10.20 -22.61 7.89
CA VAL A 17 9.17 -21.78 8.54
C VAL A 17 9.80 -20.69 9.39
N ARG A 18 10.84 -21.01 10.18
CA ARG A 18 11.55 -20.02 11.00
C ARG A 18 12.22 -18.93 10.13
N ARG A 19 12.91 -19.33 9.05
CA ARG A 19 13.52 -18.36 8.12
C ARG A 19 12.47 -17.46 7.47
N PHE A 20 11.32 -18.01 7.12
CA PHE A 20 10.20 -17.23 6.62
C PHE A 20 9.76 -16.18 7.65
N CYS A 21 9.48 -16.58 8.91
CA CYS A 21 9.08 -15.65 9.96
C CYS A 21 10.11 -14.52 10.14
N ASN A 22 11.40 -14.85 10.21
CA ASN A 22 12.46 -13.85 10.34
C ASN A 22 12.51 -12.90 9.12
N ARG A 23 12.32 -13.42 7.91
CA ARG A 23 12.33 -12.62 6.69
C ARG A 23 11.17 -11.64 6.58
N VAL A 24 10.04 -11.98 7.18
CA VAL A 24 8.85 -11.09 7.25
C VAL A 24 8.82 -10.26 8.54
N GLY A 25 9.92 -10.25 9.31
CA GLY A 25 10.11 -9.35 10.45
C GLY A 25 9.55 -9.85 11.79
N PHE A 26 9.37 -11.19 11.95
CA PHE A 26 8.93 -11.80 13.20
C PHE A 26 10.01 -12.66 13.82
N ASP A 27 10.19 -12.57 15.14
CA ASP A 27 11.24 -13.30 15.86
C ASP A 27 10.96 -14.81 15.95
N SER A 28 9.69 -15.21 15.88
CA SER A 28 9.27 -16.60 15.98
C SER A 28 7.94 -16.85 15.26
N PHE A 29 7.65 -18.14 15.00
CA PHE A 29 6.32 -18.54 14.51
C PHE A 29 5.19 -18.21 15.49
N SER A 30 5.43 -18.23 16.77
CA SER A 30 4.44 -17.84 17.79
C SER A 30 4.14 -16.35 17.75
N ASP A 31 5.16 -15.50 17.55
CA ASP A 31 5.00 -14.05 17.35
C ASP A 31 4.26 -13.76 16.03
N PHE A 32 4.68 -14.40 14.95
CA PHE A 32 3.97 -14.33 13.66
C PHE A 32 2.48 -14.71 13.81
N LYS A 33 2.19 -15.85 14.43
CA LYS A 33 0.82 -16.32 14.64
C LYS A 33 0.01 -15.34 15.50
N ALA A 34 0.57 -14.86 16.61
CA ALA A 34 -0.09 -13.92 17.49
C ALA A 34 -0.47 -12.63 16.75
N ARG A 35 0.46 -12.04 16.02
CA ARG A 35 0.21 -10.80 15.25
C ARG A 35 -0.72 -11.01 14.08
N MET A 36 -0.62 -12.12 13.37
CA MET A 36 -1.56 -12.45 12.28
C MET A 36 -2.96 -12.69 12.82
N THR A 37 -3.12 -13.32 13.99
CA THR A 37 -4.42 -13.50 14.63
C THR A 37 -5.01 -12.16 15.08
N THR A 38 -4.17 -11.25 15.61
CA THR A 38 -4.58 -9.93 16.05
C THR A 38 -4.85 -8.98 14.86
N ALA A 39 -4.09 -9.11 13.78
CA ALA A 39 -4.27 -8.29 12.57
C ALA A 39 -5.42 -8.76 11.68
N ALA A 40 -5.70 -10.07 11.68
CA ALA A 40 -6.76 -10.65 10.86
C ALA A 40 -8.16 -10.41 11.44
N TYR A 41 -8.27 -10.19 12.76
CA TYR A 41 -9.56 -10.02 13.42
C TYR A 41 -9.43 -8.98 14.53
N PRO A 42 -10.29 -7.97 14.58
CA PRO A 42 -10.49 -7.18 15.79
C PRO A 42 -10.78 -8.14 16.94
N SER A 43 -10.13 -7.97 18.07
CA SER A 43 -10.09 -8.86 19.23
C SER A 43 -11.46 -9.22 19.85
N ASP A 44 -12.52 -8.60 19.38
CA ASP A 44 -13.88 -8.76 19.92
C ASP A 44 -14.78 -9.70 19.10
N LEU A 45 -14.28 -10.22 17.98
CA LEU A 45 -15.02 -11.20 17.19
C LEU A 45 -14.56 -12.62 17.53
N ASN A 46 -15.10 -13.18 18.60
CA ASN A 46 -15.03 -14.60 18.86
C ASN A 46 -15.77 -15.34 17.74
N HIS A 47 -15.05 -16.04 16.87
CA HIS A 47 -15.60 -16.83 15.75
C HIS A 47 -16.66 -17.86 16.14
N ARG A 48 -16.84 -18.13 17.43
CA ARG A 48 -17.82 -19.09 17.94
C ARG A 48 -19.20 -18.47 18.16
N ASP A 49 -19.30 -17.16 18.26
CA ASP A 49 -20.56 -16.44 18.53
C ASP A 49 -21.14 -15.74 17.30
N LEU A 50 -20.44 -15.81 16.16
CA LEU A 50 -21.02 -15.48 14.87
C LEU A 50 -21.96 -16.64 14.47
N GLU A 51 -23.14 -16.71 15.07
CA GLU A 51 -24.28 -17.13 14.29
C GLU A 51 -24.26 -16.20 13.08
N LEU A 52 -23.92 -16.77 11.93
CA LEU A 52 -23.85 -16.09 10.64
C LEU A 52 -25.25 -15.65 10.20
N SER A 53 -25.89 -14.80 11.01
CA SER A 53 -27.05 -14.06 10.56
C SER A 53 -26.54 -13.00 9.56
N ILE A 54 -27.24 -12.84 8.47
CA ILE A 54 -26.98 -11.77 7.48
C ILE A 54 -26.88 -10.40 8.18
N ASP A 55 -27.67 -10.19 9.24
CA ASP A 55 -27.69 -8.94 9.99
C ASP A 55 -26.43 -8.74 10.85
N GLY A 56 -25.89 -9.79 11.45
CA GLY A 56 -24.60 -9.75 12.15
C GLY A 56 -23.43 -9.44 11.21
N TYR A 57 -23.45 -10.02 10.01
CA TYR A 57 -22.45 -9.73 8.99
C TYR A 57 -22.53 -8.27 8.49
N ARG A 58 -23.74 -7.76 8.25
CA ARG A 58 -23.97 -6.36 7.89
C ARG A 58 -23.47 -5.40 8.96
N ALA A 59 -23.83 -5.62 10.21
CA ALA A 59 -23.37 -4.79 11.33
C ALA A 59 -21.84 -4.74 11.44
N THR A 60 -21.16 -5.86 11.21
CA THR A 60 -19.71 -5.94 11.20
C THR A 60 -19.10 -5.19 10.03
N LEU A 61 -19.68 -5.29 8.83
CA LEU A 61 -19.24 -4.51 7.68
C LEU A 61 -19.46 -3.01 7.90
N ASP A 62 -20.63 -2.60 8.37
CA ASP A 62 -20.95 -1.19 8.61
C ASP A 62 -20.00 -0.56 9.64
N SER A 63 -19.72 -1.27 10.73
CA SER A 63 -18.76 -0.81 11.73
C SER A 63 -17.33 -0.76 11.21
N GLY A 64 -16.93 -1.74 10.41
CA GLY A 64 -15.62 -1.78 9.76
C GLY A 64 -15.41 -0.65 8.77
N ILE A 65 -16.41 -0.38 7.94
CA ILE A 65 -16.41 0.73 6.98
C ILE A 65 -16.34 2.06 7.71
N SER A 66 -17.24 2.29 8.69
CA SER A 66 -17.27 3.53 9.48
C SER A 66 -15.94 3.81 10.17
N ASN A 67 -15.36 2.81 10.83
CA ASN A 67 -14.07 2.93 11.50
C ASN A 67 -12.92 3.23 10.50
N THR A 68 -12.99 2.67 9.30
CA THR A 68 -12.00 2.96 8.23
C THR A 68 -12.11 4.41 7.77
N PHE A 69 -13.33 4.91 7.57
CA PHE A 69 -13.55 6.31 7.20
C PHE A 69 -13.14 7.30 8.30
N GLU A 70 -13.42 7.00 9.56
CA GLU A 70 -12.96 7.81 10.68
C GLU A 70 -11.45 7.92 10.75
N LYS A 71 -10.74 6.78 10.61
CA LYS A 71 -9.27 6.75 10.57
C LYS A 71 -8.72 7.52 9.37
N LEU A 72 -9.36 7.40 8.22
CA LEU A 72 -8.97 8.14 7.02
C LEU A 72 -9.13 9.66 7.24
N HIS A 73 -10.26 10.11 7.79
CA HIS A 73 -10.50 11.51 8.10
C HIS A 73 -9.50 12.09 9.13
N GLN A 74 -9.02 11.27 10.07
CA GLN A 74 -8.01 11.68 11.04
C GLN A 74 -6.59 11.73 10.47
N ALA A 75 -6.30 10.84 9.52
CA ALA A 75 -4.96 10.67 8.96
C ALA A 75 -4.67 11.57 7.75
N VAL A 76 -5.70 11.90 6.96
CA VAL A 76 -5.54 12.66 5.71
C VAL A 76 -6.01 14.09 5.91
N ARG A 77 -5.10 15.04 5.75
CA ARG A 77 -5.42 16.46 5.79
C ARG A 77 -5.96 16.90 4.43
N THR A 78 -6.99 17.74 4.45
CA THR A 78 -7.57 18.29 3.21
C THR A 78 -6.53 19.09 2.42
N GLU A 79 -5.64 19.78 3.11
CA GLU A 79 -4.57 20.58 2.52
C GLU A 79 -3.63 19.72 1.69
N ASP A 80 -3.24 18.53 2.18
CA ASP A 80 -2.34 17.62 1.47
C ASP A 80 -2.98 17.10 0.18
N ILE A 81 -4.31 16.84 0.21
CA ILE A 81 -5.06 16.44 -1.00
C ILE A 81 -5.09 17.59 -2.02
N VAL A 82 -5.37 18.80 -1.55
CA VAL A 82 -5.45 19.98 -2.42
C VAL A 82 -4.09 20.29 -3.03
N GLU A 83 -3.01 20.22 -2.25
CA GLU A 83 -1.66 20.42 -2.73
C GLU A 83 -1.29 19.40 -3.82
N LEU A 84 -1.50 18.11 -3.57
CA LEU A 84 -1.25 17.06 -4.57
C LEU A 84 -2.09 17.28 -5.84
N ALA A 85 -3.36 17.65 -5.69
CA ALA A 85 -4.23 17.92 -6.83
C ALA A 85 -3.75 19.12 -7.65
N GLN A 86 -3.26 20.18 -6.99
CA GLN A 86 -2.67 21.37 -7.65
C GLN A 86 -1.39 21.01 -8.38
N ASP A 87 -0.49 20.23 -7.75
CA ASP A 87 0.73 19.77 -8.38
C ASP A 87 0.43 18.91 -9.61
N MET A 88 -0.47 17.97 -9.49
CA MET A 88 -0.88 17.15 -10.63
C MET A 88 -1.53 17.98 -11.72
N HIS A 89 -2.32 19.00 -11.38
CA HIS A 89 -2.96 19.88 -12.36
C HIS A 89 -1.94 20.74 -13.11
N ALA A 90 -0.97 21.30 -12.40
CA ALA A 90 0.03 22.21 -12.94
C ALA A 90 1.02 21.52 -13.91
N ARG A 91 1.30 20.24 -13.73
CA ARG A 91 2.31 19.51 -14.52
C ARG A 91 1.71 18.91 -15.78
N THR A 92 2.44 18.94 -16.89
CA THR A 92 2.00 18.33 -18.16
C THR A 92 2.29 16.84 -18.20
N HIS A 93 3.34 16.38 -17.50
CA HIS A 93 3.75 14.99 -17.46
C HIS A 93 3.62 14.42 -16.03
N VAL A 94 2.57 13.67 -15.79
CA VAL A 94 2.31 13.02 -14.50
C VAL A 94 2.33 11.51 -14.65
N VAL A 95 3.15 10.84 -13.83
CA VAL A 95 3.28 9.38 -13.82
C VAL A 95 2.90 8.85 -12.44
N LEU A 96 1.93 7.95 -12.41
CA LEU A 96 1.54 7.18 -11.22
C LEU A 96 2.36 5.89 -11.18
N VAL A 97 3.04 5.63 -10.08
CA VAL A 97 3.86 4.41 -9.90
C VAL A 97 3.38 3.64 -8.68
N CYS A 98 3.17 2.35 -8.83
CA CYS A 98 2.72 1.48 -7.73
C CYS A 98 3.21 0.04 -7.88
N ALA A 99 3.04 -0.76 -6.83
CA ALA A 99 3.16 -2.21 -6.93
C ALA A 99 1.98 -2.80 -7.75
N GLY A 100 2.22 -3.92 -8.43
CA GLY A 100 1.23 -4.53 -9.34
C GLY A 100 -0.13 -4.83 -8.71
N ASN A 101 -0.19 -5.11 -7.41
CA ASN A 101 -1.44 -5.35 -6.68
C ASN A 101 -2.29 -4.09 -6.42
N THR A 102 -1.74 -2.91 -6.64
CA THR A 102 -2.44 -1.61 -6.46
C THR A 102 -2.98 -1.05 -7.79
N THR A 103 -2.61 -1.65 -8.92
CA THR A 103 -2.90 -1.17 -10.27
C THR A 103 -4.39 -0.94 -10.50
N GLY A 104 -5.24 -1.90 -10.12
CA GLY A 104 -6.69 -1.81 -10.40
C GLY A 104 -7.39 -0.60 -9.78
N VAL A 105 -6.95 -0.16 -8.59
CA VAL A 105 -7.48 1.06 -7.96
C VAL A 105 -7.00 2.30 -8.72
N LEU A 106 -5.75 2.33 -9.14
CA LEU A 106 -5.17 3.46 -9.86
C LEU A 106 -5.65 3.54 -11.31
N GLU A 107 -5.98 2.43 -11.96
CA GLU A 107 -6.65 2.43 -13.26
C GLU A 107 -7.99 3.16 -13.21
N ARG A 108 -8.77 2.91 -12.14
CA ARG A 108 -10.02 3.64 -11.94
C ARG A 108 -9.76 5.14 -11.72
N PHE A 109 -8.78 5.49 -10.90
CA PHE A 109 -8.39 6.88 -10.68
C PHE A 109 -7.91 7.56 -11.97
N GLN A 110 -7.09 6.87 -12.78
CA GLN A 110 -6.64 7.35 -14.08
C GLN A 110 -7.84 7.65 -15.01
N GLN A 111 -8.87 6.79 -15.02
CA GLN A 111 -10.09 7.03 -15.80
C GLN A 111 -10.84 8.26 -15.32
N GLU A 112 -10.97 8.47 -14.01
CA GLU A 112 -11.61 9.67 -13.46
C GLU A 112 -10.86 10.95 -13.85
N LEU A 113 -9.53 10.93 -13.82
CA LEU A 113 -8.70 12.04 -14.26
C LEU A 113 -8.89 12.32 -15.77
N PHE A 114 -9.05 11.29 -16.58
CA PHE A 114 -9.33 11.44 -18.00
C PHE A 114 -10.65 12.20 -18.26
N TYR A 115 -11.70 11.96 -17.46
CA TYR A 115 -12.97 12.69 -17.60
C TYR A 115 -12.87 14.18 -17.28
N VAL A 116 -11.90 14.59 -16.48
CA VAL A 116 -11.59 16.00 -16.22
C VAL A 116 -10.47 16.53 -17.12
N ASN A 117 -10.21 15.83 -18.22
CA ASN A 117 -9.22 16.19 -19.24
C ASN A 117 -7.76 16.21 -18.72
N LYS A 118 -7.47 15.43 -17.66
CA LYS A 118 -6.12 15.23 -17.15
C LYS A 118 -5.59 13.85 -17.54
N PHE A 119 -4.54 13.86 -18.39
CA PHE A 119 -3.89 12.64 -18.83
C PHE A 119 -2.73 12.32 -17.89
N VAL A 120 -2.74 11.12 -17.34
CA VAL A 120 -1.67 10.60 -16.49
C VAL A 120 -1.24 9.22 -16.97
N GLN A 121 0.03 8.91 -16.85
CA GLN A 121 0.55 7.58 -17.15
C GLN A 121 0.52 6.75 -15.87
N LEU A 122 0.04 5.51 -15.96
CA LEU A 122 0.12 4.52 -14.87
C LEU A 122 1.16 3.47 -15.22
N THR A 123 2.02 3.13 -14.26
CA THR A 123 3.07 2.14 -14.42
C THR A 123 3.39 1.42 -13.11
N THR A 124 4.13 0.33 -13.20
CA THR A 124 4.55 -0.47 -12.05
C THR A 124 6.08 -0.63 -12.03
N ASP A 125 6.59 -1.21 -10.94
CA ASP A 125 7.99 -1.60 -10.77
C ASP A 125 8.53 -2.52 -11.88
N THR A 126 7.67 -3.24 -12.57
CA THR A 126 8.03 -4.06 -13.74
C THR A 126 8.70 -3.24 -14.84
N TYR A 127 8.38 -1.96 -14.92
CA TYR A 127 8.93 -1.04 -15.92
C TYR A 127 10.01 -0.11 -15.35
N ARG A 128 10.62 -0.46 -14.23
CA ARG A 128 11.66 0.31 -13.52
C ARG A 128 12.76 0.83 -14.45
N GLU A 129 13.33 -0.03 -15.28
CA GLU A 129 14.40 0.35 -16.21
C GLU A 129 13.95 1.42 -17.23
N ARG A 130 12.71 1.33 -17.71
CA ARG A 130 12.14 2.34 -18.61
C ARG A 130 11.92 3.67 -17.90
N LEU A 131 11.52 3.64 -16.63
CA LEU A 131 11.36 4.84 -15.83
C LEU A 131 12.70 5.52 -15.57
N GLN A 132 13.75 4.78 -15.23
CA GLN A 132 15.09 5.32 -15.01
C GLN A 132 15.67 5.98 -16.28
N HIS A 133 15.33 5.49 -17.47
CA HIS A 133 15.80 6.01 -18.76
C HIS A 133 14.80 6.91 -19.49
N ALA A 134 13.67 7.23 -18.89
CA ALA A 134 12.69 8.13 -19.46
C ALA A 134 13.23 9.58 -19.48
N ALA A 135 12.73 10.38 -20.43
CA ALA A 135 13.07 11.79 -20.51
C ALA A 135 12.27 12.59 -19.47
N TRP A 136 12.80 12.66 -18.27
CA TRP A 136 12.26 13.49 -17.20
C TRP A 136 12.66 14.96 -17.41
N ASN A 137 11.83 15.87 -16.95
CA ASN A 137 12.08 17.31 -16.99
C ASN A 137 11.45 17.97 -15.75
N PRO A 138 11.72 19.26 -15.48
CA PRO A 138 11.17 19.94 -14.30
C PRO A 138 9.65 20.03 -14.26
N ASP A 139 8.96 19.77 -15.37
CA ASP A 139 7.50 19.72 -15.46
C ASP A 139 6.94 18.29 -15.25
N SER A 140 7.80 17.33 -14.94
CA SER A 140 7.42 15.95 -14.64
C SER A 140 7.15 15.77 -13.15
N LEU A 141 6.06 15.08 -12.83
CA LEU A 141 5.67 14.68 -11.48
C LEU A 141 5.52 13.16 -11.40
N LEU A 142 6.24 12.58 -10.47
CA LEU A 142 6.14 11.16 -10.14
C LEU A 142 5.34 10.98 -8.86
N VAL A 143 4.14 10.42 -8.95
CA VAL A 143 3.30 10.11 -7.78
C VAL A 143 3.44 8.63 -7.46
N VAL A 144 4.10 8.32 -6.37
CA VAL A 144 4.29 6.96 -5.88
C VAL A 144 3.18 6.60 -4.92
N VAL A 145 2.48 5.48 -5.19
CA VAL A 145 1.38 5.01 -4.35
C VAL A 145 1.74 3.69 -3.69
N SER A 146 1.81 3.71 -2.36
CA SER A 146 2.26 2.57 -1.56
C SER A 146 1.50 2.52 -0.23
N ALA A 147 0.35 1.88 -0.18
CA ALA A 147 -0.51 1.86 1.00
C ALA A 147 0.23 1.47 2.29
N SER A 148 1.04 0.43 2.27
CA SER A 148 1.81 -0.06 3.42
C SER A 148 3.20 0.58 3.58
N GLY A 149 3.65 1.42 2.67
CA GLY A 149 5.01 1.95 2.61
C GLY A 149 6.07 0.97 2.10
N VAL A 150 5.75 -0.32 1.96
CA VAL A 150 6.72 -1.36 1.56
C VAL A 150 7.26 -1.08 0.16
N PHE A 151 6.36 -0.87 -0.81
CA PHE A 151 6.77 -0.56 -2.18
C PHE A 151 7.61 0.73 -2.25
N ALA A 152 7.21 1.79 -1.56
CA ALA A 152 7.96 3.05 -1.54
C ALA A 152 9.37 2.88 -0.97
N ARG A 153 9.52 2.10 0.11
CA ARG A 153 10.82 1.77 0.71
C ARG A 153 11.69 0.94 -0.23
N GLU A 154 11.15 -0.14 -0.79
CA GLU A 154 11.89 -1.02 -1.69
C GLU A 154 12.30 -0.35 -3.00
N SER A 155 11.54 0.66 -3.40
CA SER A 155 11.78 1.43 -4.62
C SER A 155 12.66 2.67 -4.42
N ALA A 156 12.94 3.07 -3.20
CA ALA A 156 13.63 4.32 -2.86
C ALA A 156 14.99 4.47 -3.56
N GLU A 157 15.77 3.38 -3.65
CA GLU A 157 17.10 3.39 -4.27
C GLU A 157 17.04 3.80 -5.76
N TRP A 158 16.21 3.13 -6.55
CA TRP A 158 16.12 3.42 -7.97
C TRP A 158 15.27 4.66 -8.29
N LEU A 159 14.31 5.01 -7.44
CA LEU A 159 13.54 6.25 -7.58
C LEU A 159 14.41 7.48 -7.35
N ARG A 160 15.45 7.39 -6.52
CA ARG A 160 16.41 8.49 -6.29
C ARG A 160 17.15 8.90 -7.56
N GLU A 161 17.37 7.97 -8.49
CA GLU A 161 18.05 8.23 -9.76
C GLU A 161 17.17 8.96 -10.78
N ILE A 162 15.88 9.05 -10.55
CA ILE A 162 14.94 9.74 -11.43
C ILE A 162 14.96 11.24 -11.11
N ASP A 163 15.29 12.07 -12.11
CA ASP A 163 15.30 13.52 -12.00
C ASP A 163 13.90 14.12 -12.27
N ALA A 164 12.98 13.88 -11.33
CA ALA A 164 11.61 14.41 -11.32
C ALA A 164 11.18 14.70 -9.89
N GLU A 165 10.26 15.63 -9.71
CA GLU A 165 9.59 15.85 -8.44
C GLU A 165 8.80 14.58 -8.05
N LYS A 166 8.84 14.21 -6.78
CA LYS A 166 8.24 12.96 -6.28
C LYS A 166 7.29 13.24 -5.14
N ARG A 167 6.06 12.80 -5.28
CA ARG A 167 5.04 12.81 -4.22
C ARG A 167 4.73 11.40 -3.80
N LEU A 168 4.44 11.19 -2.52
CA LEU A 168 4.11 9.88 -1.97
C LEU A 168 2.69 9.88 -1.39
N VAL A 169 1.92 8.88 -1.80
CA VAL A 169 0.62 8.55 -1.20
C VAL A 169 0.76 7.25 -0.42
N THR A 170 0.72 7.33 0.90
CA THR A 170 0.90 6.16 1.78
C THR A 170 0.09 6.30 3.07
N ALA A 171 -0.31 5.17 3.65
CA ALA A 171 -0.84 5.11 5.01
C ALA A 171 0.27 4.84 6.07
N CYS A 172 1.52 4.63 5.64
CA CYS A 172 2.65 4.41 6.53
C CYS A 172 3.20 5.76 7.01
N PRO A 173 3.26 6.03 8.32
CA PRO A 173 3.65 7.34 8.86
C PRO A 173 5.14 7.65 8.67
N SER A 174 5.99 6.63 8.60
CA SER A 174 7.44 6.78 8.40
C SER A 174 8.10 5.48 7.95
N PHE A 175 9.13 5.57 7.12
CA PHE A 175 9.97 4.45 6.69
C PHE A 175 11.33 4.95 6.17
N ASP A 176 12.29 4.05 6.07
CA ASP A 176 13.61 4.37 5.54
C ASP A 176 13.53 4.73 4.05
N GLY A 177 14.14 5.86 3.66
CA GLY A 177 14.10 6.37 2.28
C GLY A 177 12.96 7.35 2.00
N GLN A 178 12.26 7.84 3.01
CA GLN A 178 11.20 8.86 2.85
C GLN A 178 11.74 10.22 2.40
N ASP A 179 13.05 10.44 2.57
CA ASP A 179 13.76 11.67 2.20
C ASP A 179 13.75 12.01 0.72
N ILE A 180 13.45 11.04 -0.15
CA ILE A 180 13.40 11.24 -1.61
C ILE A 180 12.07 11.84 -2.09
N TYR A 181 11.06 11.88 -1.24
CA TYR A 181 9.74 12.40 -1.58
C TYR A 181 9.60 13.83 -1.06
N ASP A 182 9.17 14.70 -1.95
CA ASP A 182 8.72 16.03 -1.58
C ASP A 182 7.40 15.91 -0.80
N ARG A 183 7.21 16.72 0.23
CA ARG A 183 6.03 16.63 1.10
C ARG A 183 4.79 17.17 0.43
#